data_b5d9651f32f7df94def12bda66d49953
#
_entry.id   b5d9651f32f7df94def12bda66d49953
#
_cell.length_a   1.000
_cell.length_b   1.000
_cell.length_c   1.000
_cell.angle_alpha   90.00
_cell.angle_beta   90.00
_cell.angle_gamma   90.00
#
_symmetry.space_group_name_H-M   'P 1'
#
loop_
_entity.id
_entity.type
_entity.pdbx_description
1 polymer ?
#
loop_
_entity_poly.entity_id
_entity_poly.type
_entity_poly.pdbx_seq_one_letter_code
_entity_poly.pdbx_strand_id
1 'polypeptide(L)'
;MEKKHNYVTPEEVKQGCRVLNPDDRDAQRICVINEEFRQGFEIIESQKSYKKSVTFFGSARFKEDHPYYEKARSLAKRIGTELGYAIASGGGGGIMEAANRGGFEAGVPSLGITIKLPHEQATNPYVTQEIPFYFFFSRKVIMTFSAEAYIFFPGGFGTMDEFFEIVTLIQTNKIVPVPVILFGSDFWGKIKECT
;
A
#
# COMPACT_ATOMS: atom_id res chain seq x y z
N MET A 1 -15.82 -11.48 16.73
CA MET A 1 -14.49 -11.20 17.30
C MET A 1 -14.01 -9.92 16.63
N GLU A 2 -14.05 -8.80 17.34
CA GLU A 2 -13.48 -7.54 16.84
C GLU A 2 -11.97 -7.74 16.68
N LYS A 3 -11.48 -7.57 15.44
CA LYS A 3 -10.03 -7.48 15.18
C LYS A 3 -9.57 -6.20 15.85
N LYS A 4 -8.84 -6.31 16.96
CA LYS A 4 -8.11 -5.17 17.54
C LYS A 4 -7.12 -4.69 16.48
N HIS A 5 -7.35 -3.51 15.95
CA HIS A 5 -6.39 -2.83 15.09
C HIS A 5 -5.17 -2.46 15.95
N ASN A 6 -4.04 -3.05 15.66
CA ASN A 6 -2.77 -2.72 16.33
C ASN A 6 -2.17 -1.45 15.68
N TYR A 7 -2.93 -0.37 15.65
CA TYR A 7 -2.32 0.93 15.39
C TYR A 7 -1.45 1.28 16.59
N VAL A 8 -0.16 1.43 16.38
CA VAL A 8 0.71 2.01 17.39
C VAL A 8 0.32 3.48 17.51
N THR A 9 -0.44 3.80 18.53
CA THR A 9 -0.82 5.19 18.78
C THR A 9 0.40 5.97 19.27
N PRO A 10 0.42 7.32 19.08
CA PRO A 10 1.47 8.17 19.66
C PRO A 10 1.64 7.95 21.18
N GLU A 11 0.60 7.51 21.87
CA GLU A 11 0.66 7.18 23.30
C GLU A 11 1.36 5.85 23.56
N GLU A 12 1.17 4.84 22.75
CA GLU A 12 1.85 3.54 22.87
C GLU A 12 3.33 3.63 22.52
N VAL A 13 3.70 4.48 21.55
CA VAL A 13 5.09 4.74 21.20
C VAL A 13 5.82 5.50 22.32
N LYS A 14 5.14 6.35 23.09
CA LYS A 14 5.73 7.04 24.26
C LYS A 14 6.36 6.08 25.26
N GLN A 15 5.88 4.84 25.35
CA GLN A 15 6.43 3.84 26.28
C GLN A 15 7.73 3.19 25.80
N GLY A 16 7.98 3.15 24.48
CA GLY A 16 9.17 2.52 23.88
C GLY A 16 10.27 3.49 23.47
N CYS A 17 9.92 4.73 23.20
CA CYS A 17 10.87 5.75 22.78
C CYS A 17 11.56 6.40 23.96
N ARG A 18 12.87 6.29 24.06
CA ARG A 18 13.69 7.13 24.94
C ARG A 18 13.73 8.56 24.42
N VAL A 19 12.64 9.31 24.59
CA VAL A 19 12.65 10.75 24.36
C VAL A 19 13.33 11.40 25.55
N LEU A 20 14.41 12.12 25.32
CA LEU A 20 15.18 12.80 26.37
C LEU A 20 14.36 13.87 27.09
N ASN A 21 13.34 14.42 26.42
CA ASN A 21 12.35 15.33 26.99
C ASN A 21 10.93 14.89 26.58
N PRO A 22 10.10 14.40 27.53
CA PRO A 22 8.73 13.96 27.25
C PRO A 22 7.79 15.08 26.78
N ASP A 23 8.13 16.34 27.04
CA ASP A 23 7.34 17.52 26.64
C ASP A 23 7.70 18.02 25.24
N ASP A 24 8.76 17.49 24.63
CA ASP A 24 9.18 17.84 23.28
C ASP A 24 8.31 17.11 22.22
N ARG A 25 7.35 17.84 21.66
CA ARG A 25 6.42 17.34 20.65
C ARG A 25 7.12 16.88 19.38
N ASP A 26 8.20 17.51 18.99
CA ASP A 26 8.92 17.15 17.77
C ASP A 26 9.75 15.89 17.97
N ALA A 27 10.38 15.74 19.13
CA ALA A 27 11.06 14.51 19.51
C ALA A 27 10.08 13.31 19.57
N GLN A 28 8.87 13.52 20.12
CA GLN A 28 7.81 12.50 20.11
C GLN A 28 7.39 12.12 18.70
N ARG A 29 7.18 13.12 17.82
CA ARG A 29 6.80 12.89 16.41
C ARG A 29 7.85 12.10 15.65
N ILE A 30 9.12 12.49 15.77
CA ILE A 30 10.26 11.78 15.16
C ILE A 30 10.32 10.33 15.62
N CYS A 31 10.04 10.09 16.89
CA CYS A 31 10.03 8.75 17.45
C CYS A 31 8.94 7.86 16.83
N VAL A 32 7.71 8.37 16.69
CA VAL A 32 6.62 7.65 16.01
C VAL A 32 6.97 7.35 14.56
N ILE A 33 7.53 8.32 13.84
CA ILE A 33 7.96 8.16 12.44
C ILE A 33 9.01 7.05 12.32
N ASN A 34 10.03 7.08 13.17
CA ASN A 34 11.07 6.04 13.17
C ASN A 34 10.51 4.65 13.45
N GLU A 35 9.54 4.55 14.35
CA GLU A 35 8.91 3.28 14.67
C GLU A 35 8.06 2.75 13.50
N GLU A 36 7.32 3.61 12.80
CA GLU A 36 6.58 3.24 11.60
C GLU A 36 7.52 2.72 10.49
N PHE A 37 8.66 3.38 10.26
CA PHE A 37 9.66 2.89 9.32
C PHE A 37 10.22 1.53 9.75
N ARG A 38 10.62 1.39 11.00
CA ARG A 38 11.17 0.14 11.52
C ARG A 38 10.19 -1.02 11.32
N GLN A 39 8.93 -0.86 11.76
CA GLN A 39 7.90 -1.87 11.62
C GLN A 39 7.57 -2.18 10.16
N GLY A 40 7.45 -1.15 9.33
CA GLY A 40 7.18 -1.32 7.90
C GLY A 40 8.27 -2.12 7.19
N PHE A 41 9.54 -1.79 7.39
CA PHE A 41 10.66 -2.53 6.81
C PHE A 41 10.80 -3.93 7.37
N GLU A 42 10.62 -4.15 8.67
CA GLU A 42 10.63 -5.49 9.28
C GLU A 42 9.57 -6.41 8.67
N ILE A 43 8.36 -5.88 8.43
CA ILE A 43 7.28 -6.66 7.82
C ILE A 43 7.63 -6.99 6.37
N ILE A 44 8.10 -6.02 5.57
CA ILE A 44 8.55 -6.27 4.19
C ILE A 44 9.67 -7.30 4.17
N GLU A 45 10.63 -7.19 5.08
CA GLU A 45 11.74 -8.15 5.16
C GLU A 45 11.30 -9.54 5.59
N SER A 46 10.34 -9.65 6.51
CA SER A 46 9.76 -10.93 6.91
C SER A 46 9.04 -11.63 5.75
N GLN A 47 8.50 -10.84 4.79
CA GLN A 47 7.87 -11.35 3.57
C GLN A 47 8.89 -11.85 2.52
N LYS A 48 10.18 -11.69 2.72
CA LYS A 48 11.22 -12.26 1.81
C LYS A 48 11.15 -13.78 1.67
N SER A 49 10.47 -14.46 2.59
CA SER A 49 10.08 -15.87 2.40
C SER A 49 9.08 -16.07 1.25
N TYR A 50 8.30 -15.05 0.91
CA TYR A 50 7.47 -14.93 -0.28
C TYR A 50 8.23 -14.02 -1.26
N LYS A 51 8.92 -14.60 -2.17
CA LYS A 51 10.00 -14.08 -3.02
C LYS A 51 9.83 -12.66 -3.54
N LYS A 52 8.61 -12.14 -3.75
CA LYS A 52 8.33 -10.84 -4.41
C LYS A 52 6.90 -10.39 -4.14
N SER A 53 6.63 -9.11 -4.32
CA SER A 53 5.28 -8.56 -4.24
C SER A 53 4.94 -7.65 -5.41
N VAL A 54 3.65 -7.43 -5.66
CA VAL A 54 3.13 -6.48 -6.64
C VAL A 54 2.12 -5.58 -5.95
N THR A 55 2.29 -4.27 -6.12
CA THR A 55 1.39 -3.27 -5.50
C THR A 55 0.38 -2.74 -6.50
N PHE A 56 -0.89 -2.75 -6.09
CA PHE A 56 -2.02 -2.26 -6.88
C PHE A 56 -2.52 -0.94 -6.35
N PHE A 57 -2.70 0.02 -7.26
CA PHE A 57 -3.28 1.32 -7.01
C PHE A 57 -4.51 1.56 -7.90
N GLY A 58 -5.47 2.32 -7.43
CA GLY A 58 -6.64 2.68 -8.20
C GLY A 58 -7.78 3.24 -7.33
N SER A 59 -8.91 3.53 -7.96
CA SER A 59 -10.07 4.11 -7.30
C SER A 59 -10.63 3.22 -6.20
N ALA A 60 -10.85 3.80 -5.01
CA ALA A 60 -11.57 3.16 -3.91
C ALA A 60 -13.09 3.07 -4.16
N ARG A 61 -13.61 3.67 -5.25
CA ARG A 61 -15.05 3.81 -5.51
C ARG A 61 -15.62 2.79 -6.48
N PHE A 62 -14.78 2.01 -7.16
CA PHE A 62 -15.25 0.96 -8.06
C PHE A 62 -15.83 -0.19 -7.25
N LYS A 63 -17.11 -0.50 -7.50
CA LYS A 63 -17.80 -1.61 -6.84
C LYS A 63 -17.49 -2.94 -7.55
N GLU A 64 -17.90 -4.05 -6.96
CA GLU A 64 -17.64 -5.40 -7.49
C GLU A 64 -18.19 -5.63 -8.91
N ASP A 65 -19.28 -4.94 -9.29
CA ASP A 65 -19.87 -5.00 -10.64
C ASP A 65 -19.11 -4.17 -11.70
N HIS A 66 -18.11 -3.37 -11.29
CA HIS A 66 -17.36 -2.56 -12.21
C HIS A 66 -16.30 -3.38 -12.97
N PRO A 67 -16.16 -3.24 -14.31
CA PRO A 67 -15.21 -4.01 -15.10
C PRO A 67 -13.75 -3.94 -14.61
N TYR A 68 -13.32 -2.80 -14.07
CA TYR A 68 -11.97 -2.66 -13.53
C TYR A 68 -11.78 -3.40 -12.20
N TYR A 69 -12.82 -3.55 -11.38
CA TYR A 69 -12.75 -4.36 -10.17
C TYR A 69 -12.45 -5.82 -10.53
N GLU A 70 -13.23 -6.42 -11.42
CA GLU A 70 -13.04 -7.81 -11.83
C GLU A 70 -11.69 -8.04 -12.55
N LYS A 71 -11.25 -7.08 -13.36
CA LYS A 71 -9.93 -7.15 -14.00
C LYS A 71 -8.79 -7.10 -12.98
N ALA A 72 -8.87 -6.22 -11.97
CA ALA A 72 -7.87 -6.13 -10.91
C ALA A 72 -7.82 -7.42 -10.08
N ARG A 73 -8.98 -7.96 -9.69
CA ARG A 73 -9.11 -9.22 -8.96
C ARG A 73 -8.52 -10.40 -9.76
N SER A 74 -8.93 -10.54 -11.02
CA SER A 74 -8.45 -11.62 -11.90
C SER A 74 -6.94 -11.53 -12.14
N LEU A 75 -6.40 -10.32 -12.38
CA LEU A 75 -4.97 -10.10 -12.57
C LEU A 75 -4.18 -10.43 -11.29
N ALA A 76 -4.62 -9.95 -10.14
CA ALA A 76 -3.98 -10.22 -8.85
C ALA A 76 -3.98 -11.73 -8.53
N LYS A 77 -5.12 -12.41 -8.78
CA LYS A 77 -5.22 -13.86 -8.63
C LYS A 77 -4.24 -14.61 -9.54
N ARG A 78 -4.13 -14.21 -10.80
CA ARG A 78 -3.17 -14.83 -11.74
C ARG A 78 -1.73 -14.60 -11.30
N ILE A 79 -1.36 -13.39 -10.90
CA ILE A 79 -0.03 -13.08 -10.37
C ILE A 79 0.29 -13.98 -9.18
N GLY A 80 -0.63 -14.09 -8.22
CA GLY A 80 -0.47 -14.97 -7.07
C GLY A 80 -0.32 -16.43 -7.45
N THR A 81 -1.20 -16.93 -8.32
CA THR A 81 -1.22 -18.35 -8.70
C THR A 81 -0.05 -18.75 -9.60
N GLU A 82 0.28 -17.90 -10.60
CA GLU A 82 1.29 -18.24 -11.62
C GLU A 82 2.72 -17.91 -11.17
N LEU A 83 2.90 -16.84 -10.37
CA LEU A 83 4.22 -16.34 -9.97
C LEU A 83 4.51 -16.54 -8.46
N GLY A 84 3.51 -16.79 -7.65
CA GLY A 84 3.65 -16.92 -6.20
C GLY A 84 3.98 -15.58 -5.51
N TYR A 85 3.66 -14.44 -6.15
CA TYR A 85 3.94 -13.13 -5.59
C TYR A 85 2.87 -12.70 -4.60
N ALA A 86 3.28 -12.03 -3.53
CA ALA A 86 2.36 -11.37 -2.63
C ALA A 86 1.65 -10.19 -3.33
N ILE A 87 0.43 -9.91 -2.93
CA ILE A 87 -0.35 -8.80 -3.47
C ILE A 87 -0.47 -7.72 -2.39
N ALA A 88 -0.04 -6.52 -2.71
CA ALA A 88 -0.11 -5.37 -1.81
C ALA A 88 -1.07 -4.30 -2.34
N SER A 89 -1.74 -3.60 -1.45
CA SER A 89 -2.56 -2.44 -1.74
C SER A 89 -2.67 -1.51 -0.52
N GLY A 90 -3.39 -0.41 -0.66
CA GLY A 90 -3.72 0.47 0.46
C GLY A 90 -4.75 -0.11 1.45
N GLY A 91 -5.27 -1.31 1.24
CA GLY A 91 -6.17 -2.01 2.15
C GLY A 91 -7.62 -1.53 2.19
N GLY A 92 -7.99 -0.48 1.43
CA GLY A 92 -9.35 0.04 1.33
C GLY A 92 -10.24 -0.71 0.35
N GLY A 93 -11.36 -0.08 -0.05
CA GLY A 93 -12.30 -0.64 -1.02
C GLY A 93 -11.86 -0.49 -2.48
N GLY A 94 -12.73 -0.86 -3.39
CA GLY A 94 -12.55 -0.68 -4.84
C GLY A 94 -11.41 -1.52 -5.40
N ILE A 95 -10.50 -0.90 -6.15
CA ILE A 95 -9.35 -1.60 -6.76
C ILE A 95 -8.45 -2.24 -5.71
N MET A 96 -8.28 -1.62 -4.55
CA MET A 96 -7.49 -2.18 -3.46
C MET A 96 -8.10 -3.48 -2.94
N GLU A 97 -9.40 -3.49 -2.71
CA GLU A 97 -10.15 -4.69 -2.30
C GLU A 97 -10.10 -5.78 -3.39
N ALA A 98 -10.32 -5.40 -4.65
CA ALA A 98 -10.27 -6.33 -5.77
C ALA A 98 -8.91 -7.04 -5.85
N ALA A 99 -7.82 -6.29 -5.72
CA ALA A 99 -6.47 -6.83 -5.70
C ALA A 99 -6.22 -7.75 -4.50
N ASN A 100 -6.57 -7.30 -3.29
CA ASN A 100 -6.45 -8.11 -2.08
C ASN A 100 -7.27 -9.41 -2.18
N ARG A 101 -8.49 -9.33 -2.71
CA ARG A 101 -9.33 -10.52 -2.94
C ARG A 101 -8.68 -11.50 -3.91
N GLY A 102 -8.10 -11.03 -5.00
CA GLY A 102 -7.37 -11.87 -5.94
C GLY A 102 -6.18 -12.58 -5.29
N GLY A 103 -5.39 -11.87 -4.48
CA GLY A 103 -4.28 -12.45 -3.71
C GLY A 103 -4.76 -13.48 -2.68
N PHE A 104 -5.81 -13.16 -1.94
CA PHE A 104 -6.45 -14.07 -0.99
C PHE A 104 -6.95 -15.36 -1.66
N GLU A 105 -7.64 -15.23 -2.80
CA GLU A 105 -8.12 -16.37 -3.59
C GLU A 105 -7.00 -17.22 -4.20
N ALA A 106 -5.83 -16.62 -4.46
CA ALA A 106 -4.64 -17.33 -4.92
C ALA A 106 -3.88 -18.02 -3.79
N GLY A 107 -4.25 -17.79 -2.53
CA GLY A 107 -3.56 -18.36 -1.37
C GLY A 107 -2.18 -17.73 -1.09
N VAL A 108 -1.90 -16.55 -1.65
CA VAL A 108 -0.67 -15.78 -1.37
C VAL A 108 -0.93 -14.70 -0.32
N PRO A 109 0.11 -14.13 0.32
CA PRO A 109 -0.06 -13.00 1.21
C PRO A 109 -0.76 -11.84 0.53
N SER A 110 -1.81 -11.34 1.16
CA SER A 110 -2.59 -10.19 0.75
C SER A 110 -2.37 -9.06 1.75
N LEU A 111 -1.52 -8.10 1.35
CA LEU A 111 -1.03 -7.04 2.23
C LEU A 111 -1.90 -5.79 2.12
N GLY A 112 -2.30 -5.26 3.26
CA GLY A 112 -2.95 -3.95 3.36
C GLY A 112 -2.03 -2.95 4.04
N ILE A 113 -1.42 -2.03 3.28
CA ILE A 113 -0.59 -0.94 3.81
C ILE A 113 -1.53 0.23 4.09
N THR A 114 -2.13 0.23 5.27
CA THR A 114 -3.27 1.10 5.61
C THR A 114 -2.82 2.45 6.18
N ILE A 115 -3.72 3.42 6.18
CA ILE A 115 -3.51 4.74 6.80
C ILE A 115 -4.69 5.05 7.72
N LYS A 116 -4.40 5.55 8.92
CA LYS A 116 -5.44 6.02 9.83
C LYS A 116 -6.00 7.35 9.34
N LEU A 117 -7.27 7.34 8.96
CA LEU A 117 -8.00 8.54 8.55
C LEU A 117 -8.99 8.98 9.63
N PRO A 118 -9.34 10.29 9.71
CA PRO A 118 -10.34 10.81 10.66
C PRO A 118 -11.72 10.16 10.52
N HIS A 119 -12.07 9.73 9.30
CA HIS A 119 -13.27 8.95 9.03
C HIS A 119 -12.81 7.54 8.65
N GLU A 120 -13.03 6.58 9.55
CA GLU A 120 -12.59 5.20 9.39
C GLU A 120 -13.11 4.60 8.09
N GLN A 121 -12.19 4.29 7.16
CA GLN A 121 -12.44 3.27 6.15
C GLN A 121 -11.99 1.94 6.75
N ALA A 122 -12.94 1.02 6.90
CA ALA A 122 -12.60 -0.33 7.34
C ALA A 122 -11.65 -0.99 6.33
N THR A 123 -10.64 -1.67 6.84
CA THR A 123 -9.76 -2.52 6.03
C THR A 123 -10.61 -3.60 5.36
N ASN A 124 -10.40 -3.83 4.07
CA ASN A 124 -11.18 -4.83 3.34
C ASN A 124 -10.94 -6.25 3.90
N PRO A 125 -11.94 -7.16 3.79
CA PRO A 125 -11.90 -8.46 4.46
C PRO A 125 -10.89 -9.44 3.88
N TYR A 126 -10.29 -9.14 2.73
CA TYR A 126 -9.34 -10.00 2.03
C TYR A 126 -7.89 -9.71 2.38
N VAL A 127 -7.62 -8.73 3.21
CA VAL A 127 -6.28 -8.47 3.76
C VAL A 127 -5.94 -9.56 4.78
N THR A 128 -4.85 -10.29 4.51
CA THR A 128 -4.32 -11.32 5.43
C THR A 128 -3.31 -10.76 6.41
N GLN A 129 -2.64 -9.68 6.03
CA GLN A 129 -1.68 -8.97 6.87
C GLN A 129 -1.82 -7.46 6.68
N GLU A 130 -2.10 -6.76 7.75
CA GLU A 130 -2.23 -5.31 7.78
C GLU A 130 -0.94 -4.67 8.32
N ILE A 131 -0.52 -3.59 7.64
CA ILE A 131 0.60 -2.74 8.05
C ILE A 131 0.04 -1.33 8.23
N PRO A 132 -0.33 -0.94 9.46
CA PRO A 132 -0.99 0.32 9.71
C PRO A 132 0.01 1.48 9.86
N PHE A 133 -0.33 2.64 9.29
CA PHE A 133 0.42 3.88 9.39
C PHE A 133 -0.45 5.03 9.88
N TYR A 134 0.16 5.96 10.60
CA TYR A 134 -0.42 7.23 10.99
C TYR A 134 -0.02 8.36 10.04
N PHE A 135 1.23 8.35 9.54
CA PHE A 135 1.73 9.36 8.62
C PHE A 135 1.71 8.88 7.16
N PHE A 136 1.24 9.76 6.27
CA PHE A 136 1.21 9.45 4.83
C PHE A 136 2.60 9.21 4.25
N PHE A 137 3.59 10.03 4.61
CA PHE A 137 4.93 9.93 4.04
C PHE A 137 5.67 8.66 4.44
N SER A 138 5.54 8.19 5.68
CA SER A 138 6.13 6.91 6.09
C SER A 138 5.47 5.73 5.36
N ARG A 139 4.14 5.75 5.23
CA ARG A 139 3.39 4.78 4.43
C ARG A 139 3.85 4.77 2.97
N LYS A 140 3.98 5.93 2.34
CA LYS A 140 4.40 6.06 0.93
C LYS A 140 5.79 5.45 0.71
N VAL A 141 6.75 5.75 1.59
CA VAL A 141 8.08 5.15 1.53
C VAL A 141 7.99 3.62 1.59
N ILE A 142 7.24 3.06 2.53
CA ILE A 142 7.09 1.61 2.65
C ILE A 142 6.41 1.00 1.41
N MET A 143 5.38 1.65 0.87
CA MET A 143 4.75 1.21 -0.39
C MET A 143 5.72 1.23 -1.57
N THR A 144 6.61 2.23 -1.63
CA THR A 144 7.63 2.36 -2.68
C THR A 144 8.69 1.26 -2.62
N PHE A 145 9.05 0.79 -1.43
CA PHE A 145 10.07 -0.27 -1.28
C PHE A 145 9.49 -1.69 -1.20
N SER A 146 8.15 -1.82 -1.23
CA SER A 146 7.47 -3.10 -1.03
C SER A 146 7.25 -3.93 -2.29
N ALA A 147 7.53 -3.40 -3.49
CA ALA A 147 7.07 -4.05 -4.73
C ALA A 147 8.13 -4.18 -5.82
N GLU A 148 8.09 -5.30 -6.53
CA GLU A 148 8.85 -5.57 -7.75
C GLU A 148 8.14 -5.05 -9.02
N ALA A 149 6.88 -4.66 -8.90
CA ALA A 149 6.11 -4.02 -9.95
C ALA A 149 4.91 -3.24 -9.37
N TYR A 150 4.53 -2.18 -10.05
CA TYR A 150 3.37 -1.36 -9.70
C TYR A 150 2.31 -1.43 -10.79
N ILE A 151 1.06 -1.63 -10.39
CA ILE A 151 -0.09 -1.70 -11.31
C ILE A 151 -1.07 -0.61 -10.92
N PHE A 152 -1.29 0.32 -11.85
CA PHE A 152 -2.18 1.45 -11.69
C PHE A 152 -3.44 1.31 -12.53
N PHE A 153 -4.58 1.22 -11.87
CA PHE A 153 -5.90 1.35 -12.46
C PHE A 153 -6.36 2.81 -12.40
N PRO A 154 -7.38 3.21 -13.17
CA PRO A 154 -7.94 4.55 -13.07
C PRO A 154 -8.33 4.88 -11.64
N GLY A 155 -7.99 6.10 -11.20
CA GLY A 155 -8.25 6.54 -9.84
C GLY A 155 -8.22 8.05 -9.67
N GLY A 156 -8.40 8.50 -8.43
CA GLY A 156 -8.39 9.92 -8.06
C GLY A 156 -7.01 10.42 -7.62
N PHE A 157 -7.00 11.51 -6.86
CA PHE A 157 -5.78 12.19 -6.41
C PHE A 157 -4.79 11.27 -5.69
N GLY A 158 -5.25 10.38 -4.81
CA GLY A 158 -4.34 9.45 -4.12
C GLY A 158 -3.64 8.48 -5.08
N THR A 159 -4.34 8.03 -6.14
CA THR A 159 -3.73 7.18 -7.17
C THR A 159 -2.71 7.96 -8.00
N MET A 160 -3.01 9.22 -8.34
CA MET A 160 -2.11 10.11 -9.07
C MET A 160 -0.87 10.46 -8.26
N ASP A 161 -1.05 10.76 -6.99
CA ASP A 161 0.01 11.09 -6.05
C ASP A 161 1.05 9.95 -5.98
N GLU A 162 0.61 8.71 -5.80
CA GLU A 162 1.51 7.56 -5.80
C GLU A 162 2.15 7.31 -7.18
N PHE A 163 1.39 7.50 -8.27
CA PHE A 163 1.91 7.33 -9.62
C PHE A 163 3.05 8.31 -9.91
N PHE A 164 2.83 9.60 -9.70
CA PHE A 164 3.83 10.62 -9.98
C PHE A 164 5.05 10.51 -9.08
N GLU A 165 4.87 10.12 -7.82
CA GLU A 165 6.00 9.87 -6.92
C GLU A 165 6.88 8.72 -7.45
N ILE A 166 6.28 7.55 -7.73
CA ILE A 166 7.03 6.38 -8.21
C ILE A 166 7.75 6.68 -9.54
N VAL A 167 7.07 7.31 -10.49
CA VAL A 167 7.68 7.68 -11.78
C VAL A 167 8.83 8.67 -11.57
N THR A 168 8.66 9.66 -10.69
CA THR A 168 9.71 10.63 -10.36
C THR A 168 10.92 9.96 -9.71
N LEU A 169 10.70 9.05 -8.78
CA LEU A 169 11.78 8.32 -8.12
C LEU A 169 12.56 7.42 -9.10
N ILE A 170 11.87 6.78 -10.04
CA ILE A 170 12.51 6.01 -11.12
C ILE A 170 13.31 6.95 -12.04
N GLN A 171 12.68 8.04 -12.52
CA GLN A 171 13.32 9.02 -13.41
C GLN A 171 14.59 9.63 -12.81
N THR A 172 14.56 9.89 -11.50
CA THR A 172 15.69 10.49 -10.77
C THR A 172 16.68 9.46 -10.21
N ASN A 173 16.53 8.19 -10.55
CA ASN A 173 17.35 7.08 -10.06
C ASN A 173 17.42 6.99 -8.51
N LYS A 174 16.33 7.35 -7.81
CA LYS A 174 16.22 7.20 -6.36
C LYS A 174 15.76 5.81 -5.94
N ILE A 175 15.09 5.09 -6.83
CA ILE A 175 14.78 3.67 -6.69
C ILE A 175 15.23 2.92 -7.94
N VAL A 176 15.44 1.61 -7.79
CA VAL A 176 15.72 0.73 -8.94
C VAL A 176 14.52 0.74 -9.89
N PRO A 177 14.73 0.89 -11.21
CA PRO A 177 13.64 0.82 -12.17
C PRO A 177 12.92 -0.53 -12.09
N VAL A 178 11.62 -0.46 -11.83
CA VAL A 178 10.72 -1.61 -11.82
C VAL A 178 9.54 -1.36 -12.77
N PRO A 179 8.89 -2.40 -13.29
CA PRO A 179 7.74 -2.24 -14.17
C PRO A 179 6.63 -1.40 -13.54
N VAL A 180 6.18 -0.36 -14.25
CA VAL A 180 5.00 0.44 -13.93
C VAL A 180 3.95 0.19 -15.01
N ILE A 181 2.87 -0.50 -14.65
CA ILE A 181 1.84 -0.96 -15.59
C ILE A 181 0.59 -0.11 -15.41
N LEU A 182 0.18 0.57 -16.46
CA LEU A 182 -1.00 1.43 -16.49
C LEU A 182 -2.17 0.69 -17.14
N PHE A 183 -3.23 0.46 -16.38
CA PHE A 183 -4.41 -0.26 -16.83
C PHE A 183 -5.55 0.71 -17.20
N GLY A 184 -6.02 0.68 -18.43
CA GLY A 184 -7.06 1.59 -18.93
C GLY A 184 -6.50 2.73 -19.79
N SER A 185 -6.21 2.42 -21.06
CA SER A 185 -5.62 3.34 -22.05
C SER A 185 -6.36 4.67 -22.19
N ASP A 186 -7.70 4.63 -22.13
CA ASP A 186 -8.56 5.82 -22.27
C ASP A 186 -8.37 6.83 -21.12
N PHE A 187 -8.03 6.33 -19.94
CA PHE A 187 -7.73 7.19 -18.80
C PHE A 187 -6.29 7.69 -18.82
N TRP A 188 -5.34 6.79 -18.96
CA TRP A 188 -3.92 7.11 -18.89
C TRP A 188 -3.39 7.82 -20.15
N GLY A 189 -4.02 7.59 -21.33
CA GLY A 189 -3.68 8.30 -22.55
C GLY A 189 -3.78 9.81 -22.41
N LYS A 190 -4.83 10.30 -21.74
CA LYS A 190 -5.01 11.74 -21.48
C LYS A 190 -3.92 12.34 -20.59
N ILE A 191 -3.40 11.56 -19.65
CA ILE A 191 -2.31 11.99 -18.76
C ILE A 191 -0.98 12.05 -19.54
N LYS A 192 -0.74 11.07 -20.41
CA LYS A 192 0.45 11.03 -21.26
C LYS A 192 0.53 12.23 -22.22
N GLU A 193 -0.60 12.78 -22.63
CA GLU A 193 -0.63 14.00 -23.49
C GLU A 193 -0.26 15.27 -22.71
N CYS A 194 -0.32 15.24 -21.37
CA CYS A 194 -0.01 16.37 -20.48
C CYS A 194 1.43 16.34 -19.94
N THR A 195 2.17 15.28 -20.17
CA THR A 195 3.55 15.07 -19.68
C THR A 195 4.54 14.96 -20.81
#